data_78806bef6269639f3bef5dd6832c186b
#
_entry.id   78806bef6269639f3bef5dd6832c186b
#
_cell.length_a   1.000
_cell.length_b   1.000
_cell.length_c   1.000
_cell.angle_alpha   90.00
_cell.angle_beta   90.00
_cell.angle_gamma   90.00
#
_symmetry.space_group_name_H-M   'P 1'
#
loop_
_entity.id
_entity.type
_entity.pdbx_description
1 polymer ?
#
loop_
_entity_poly.entity_id
_entity_poly.type
_entity_poly.pdbx_seq_one_letter_code
_entity_poly.pdbx_strand_id
1 'polypeptide(L)'
;MKPSAQQDTGIRPPRSSQFFQRITQLMAVAIVATFPTAPTFAADGDDLLGRKAPEWRVTHWQNSAPLTVKALAGKVVLVRWWTAPQCQFCAASAPALNEFHETFREQGLQVIGLYHHKAPGPLAPSAVEEFAQKFGFKFPVAIDPEWRTLNEWWLEKNRRRWTSVTFLLDRTGTLRHLHPGGQYVKGDAAYRELRTQIEKLLAEK
;
A
#
# COMPACT_ATOMS: atom_id res chain seq x y z
N MET A 1 44.77 -10.99 84.54
CA MET A 1 46.01 -11.73 84.26
C MET A 1 46.58 -11.23 82.94
N LYS A 2 47.76 -10.79 83.00
CA LYS A 2 48.63 -10.21 81.99
C LYS A 2 49.11 -11.28 81.00
N PRO A 3 49.90 -10.94 80.02
CA PRO A 3 49.80 -10.76 78.56
C PRO A 3 50.85 -11.62 77.87
N SER A 4 50.87 -11.56 76.56
CA SER A 4 52.11 -11.79 75.80
C SER A 4 51.88 -11.28 74.39
N ALA A 5 52.40 -10.23 73.90
CA ALA A 5 53.73 -9.92 73.40
C ALA A 5 54.12 -10.77 72.18
N GLN A 6 54.16 -10.08 71.08
CA GLN A 6 55.32 -9.83 70.21
C GLN A 6 55.47 -10.82 69.02
N GLN A 7 55.76 -10.47 67.83
CA GLN A 7 56.94 -9.71 67.36
C GLN A 7 56.72 -9.19 65.94
N ASP A 8 57.13 -8.00 65.72
CA ASP A 8 57.41 -7.34 64.49
C ASP A 8 58.64 -7.94 63.80
N THR A 9 58.48 -8.35 62.53
CA THR A 9 59.63 -8.54 61.66
C THR A 9 59.36 -7.82 60.33
N GLY A 10 59.93 -6.63 60.32
CA GLY A 10 59.99 -5.83 59.08
C GLY A 10 60.84 -6.51 58.01
N ILE A 11 60.21 -6.70 56.88
CA ILE A 11 60.94 -6.91 55.63
C ILE A 11 60.48 -5.86 54.62
N ARG A 12 61.36 -4.91 54.32
CA ARG A 12 61.23 -3.92 53.25
C ARG A 12 61.35 -4.62 51.94
N PRO A 13 60.46 -4.30 50.97
CA PRO A 13 60.72 -4.72 49.62
C PRO A 13 61.76 -3.87 48.92
N PRO A 14 62.54 -4.46 47.97
CA PRO A 14 63.60 -3.72 47.28
C PRO A 14 62.97 -2.81 46.18
N ARG A 15 63.59 -1.62 46.11
CA ARG A 15 63.43 -0.69 44.99
C ARG A 15 64.12 -1.26 43.78
N SER A 16 63.51 -0.93 42.62
CA SER A 16 63.98 -0.99 41.25
C SER A 16 63.34 -2.13 40.43
N SER A 17 62.45 -1.79 39.46
CA SER A 17 62.88 -1.38 38.13
C SER A 17 61.73 -0.84 37.38
N GLN A 18 61.83 0.39 37.01
CA GLN A 18 61.13 0.89 35.81
C GLN A 18 61.72 0.16 34.64
N PHE A 19 60.91 -0.62 33.92
CA PHE A 19 61.13 -0.84 32.48
C PHE A 19 59.92 -1.64 31.90
N PHE A 20 59.51 -1.15 30.77
CA PHE A 20 58.47 -1.74 29.87
C PHE A 20 57.00 -1.42 30.14
N GLN A 21 56.68 -0.13 30.05
CA GLN A 21 55.41 0.27 29.50
C GLN A 21 55.42 -0.06 28.01
N ARG A 22 55.06 -1.26 27.66
CA ARG A 22 54.70 -1.56 26.28
C ARG A 22 53.24 -1.14 26.05
N ILE A 23 53.11 -0.05 25.32
CA ILE A 23 51.85 0.43 24.75
C ILE A 23 51.37 -0.63 23.74
N THR A 24 50.46 -1.46 24.17
CA THR A 24 49.69 -2.32 23.25
C THR A 24 48.56 -1.47 22.69
N GLN A 25 48.81 -0.76 21.60
CA GLN A 25 47.76 -0.17 20.79
C GLN A 25 46.92 -1.32 20.21
N LEU A 26 45.78 -1.61 20.80
CA LEU A 26 44.72 -2.41 20.20
C LEU A 26 44.14 -1.58 19.08
N MET A 27 44.60 -1.84 17.86
CA MET A 27 43.86 -1.41 16.67
C MET A 27 42.53 -2.16 16.65
N ALA A 28 41.46 -1.48 17.06
CA ALA A 28 40.09 -1.92 16.79
C ALA A 28 39.83 -1.78 15.30
N VAL A 29 40.04 -2.85 14.55
CA VAL A 29 39.60 -2.95 13.18
C VAL A 29 38.08 -3.04 13.22
N ALA A 30 37.39 -1.92 12.96
CA ALA A 30 35.95 -1.91 12.74
C ALA A 30 35.67 -2.64 11.43
N ILE A 31 35.27 -3.90 11.53
CA ILE A 31 34.71 -4.64 10.39
C ILE A 31 33.34 -4.03 10.09
N VAL A 32 33.29 -3.12 9.13
CA VAL A 32 32.04 -2.66 8.55
C VAL A 32 31.48 -3.84 7.77
N ALA A 33 30.58 -4.58 8.39
CA ALA A 33 29.81 -5.62 7.73
C ALA A 33 28.89 -4.94 6.72
N THR A 34 29.31 -4.86 5.46
CA THR A 34 28.44 -4.52 4.34
C THR A 34 27.49 -5.69 4.12
N PHE A 35 26.31 -5.62 4.71
CA PHE A 35 25.23 -6.54 4.34
C PHE A 35 24.87 -6.25 2.88
N PRO A 36 24.91 -7.27 2.01
CA PRO A 36 24.39 -7.08 0.67
C PRO A 36 22.89 -6.77 0.79
N THR A 37 22.49 -5.57 0.38
CA THR A 37 21.06 -5.25 0.23
C THR A 37 20.55 -6.18 -0.84
N ALA A 38 19.70 -7.14 -0.45
CA ALA A 38 18.99 -7.97 -1.42
C ALA A 38 18.25 -7.05 -2.39
N PRO A 39 18.28 -7.33 -3.71
CA PRO A 39 17.51 -6.55 -4.66
C PRO A 39 16.04 -6.65 -4.26
N THR A 40 15.46 -5.56 -3.81
CA THR A 40 14.01 -5.43 -3.66
C THR A 40 13.45 -5.43 -5.07
N PHE A 41 12.85 -6.54 -5.48
CA PHE A 41 12.03 -6.53 -6.68
C PHE A 41 10.90 -5.55 -6.44
N ALA A 42 10.83 -4.50 -7.26
CA ALA A 42 9.72 -3.56 -7.22
C ALA A 42 8.41 -4.33 -7.40
N ALA A 43 7.42 -4.05 -6.57
CA ALA A 43 6.10 -4.63 -6.76
C ALA A 43 5.49 -4.15 -8.08
N ASP A 44 4.61 -4.96 -8.68
CA ASP A 44 3.99 -4.58 -9.95
C ASP A 44 3.19 -3.29 -9.77
N GLY A 45 3.62 -2.21 -10.45
CA GLY A 45 3.01 -0.88 -10.38
C GLY A 45 3.72 0.16 -9.49
N ASP A 46 4.83 -0.18 -8.81
CA ASP A 46 5.58 0.78 -7.99
C ASP A 46 6.05 2.00 -8.81
N ASP A 47 6.30 1.82 -10.10
CA ASP A 47 6.66 2.88 -11.03
C ASP A 47 5.56 3.93 -11.26
N LEU A 48 4.34 3.63 -10.86
CA LEU A 48 3.19 4.54 -10.96
C LEU A 48 2.99 5.39 -9.69
N LEU A 49 3.55 4.99 -8.56
CA LEU A 49 3.40 5.72 -7.31
C LEU A 49 3.98 7.14 -7.42
N GLY A 50 3.26 8.10 -6.87
CA GLY A 50 3.61 9.53 -6.95
C GLY A 50 3.22 10.22 -8.25
N ARG A 51 2.69 9.51 -9.25
CA ARG A 51 2.19 10.12 -10.49
C ARG A 51 0.77 10.65 -10.31
N LYS A 52 0.44 11.70 -11.05
CA LYS A 52 -0.94 12.18 -11.18
C LYS A 52 -1.74 11.18 -12.01
N ALA A 53 -2.95 10.86 -11.54
CA ALA A 53 -3.89 10.08 -12.33
C ALA A 53 -4.36 10.89 -13.54
N PRO A 54 -4.30 10.33 -14.77
CA PRO A 54 -4.91 10.97 -15.93
C PRO A 54 -6.43 11.04 -15.79
N GLU A 55 -7.11 11.81 -16.64
CA GLU A 55 -8.56 11.73 -16.73
C GLU A 55 -8.99 10.35 -17.26
N TRP A 56 -10.09 9.86 -16.74
CA TRP A 56 -10.68 8.63 -17.24
C TRP A 56 -11.59 8.87 -18.44
N ARG A 57 -11.74 7.84 -19.28
CA ARG A 57 -12.59 7.84 -20.48
C ARG A 57 -13.70 6.82 -20.32
N VAL A 58 -14.63 7.12 -19.43
CA VAL A 58 -15.71 6.21 -19.04
C VAL A 58 -17.08 6.75 -19.46
N THR A 59 -18.05 5.88 -19.47
CA THR A 59 -19.44 6.16 -19.88
C THR A 59 -20.44 5.55 -18.91
N HIS A 60 -21.72 5.84 -19.06
CA HIS A 60 -22.84 5.17 -18.37
C HIS A 60 -22.65 5.14 -16.84
N TRP A 61 -22.65 6.31 -16.24
CA TRP A 61 -22.57 6.44 -14.79
C TRP A 61 -23.86 5.98 -14.10
N GLN A 62 -23.72 5.25 -13.00
CA GLN A 62 -24.77 4.85 -12.06
C GLN A 62 -24.45 5.36 -10.68
N ASN A 63 -25.47 5.55 -9.84
CA ASN A 63 -25.36 6.07 -8.47
C ASN A 63 -24.78 7.49 -8.37
N SER A 64 -24.54 8.17 -9.48
CA SER A 64 -24.09 9.56 -9.54
C SER A 64 -24.29 10.18 -10.92
N ALA A 65 -24.24 11.51 -10.98
CA ALA A 65 -23.93 12.22 -12.22
C ALA A 65 -22.49 11.89 -12.69
N PRO A 66 -22.14 12.14 -13.95
CA PRO A 66 -20.78 11.96 -14.45
C PRO A 66 -19.73 12.68 -13.59
N LEU A 67 -18.67 11.96 -13.22
CA LEU A 67 -17.55 12.48 -12.43
C LEU A 67 -16.28 12.53 -13.27
N THR A 68 -15.39 13.48 -12.97
CA THR A 68 -14.04 13.57 -13.53
C THR A 68 -13.01 13.49 -12.42
N VAL A 69 -11.78 13.07 -12.74
CA VAL A 69 -10.68 13.07 -11.75
C VAL A 69 -10.49 14.47 -11.19
N LYS A 70 -10.57 15.48 -12.05
CA LYS A 70 -10.46 16.89 -11.66
C LYS A 70 -11.56 17.33 -10.69
N ALA A 71 -12.81 16.89 -10.90
CA ALA A 71 -13.94 17.25 -10.02
C ALA A 71 -13.83 16.61 -8.63
N LEU A 72 -13.01 15.59 -8.48
CA LEU A 72 -12.76 14.90 -7.22
C LEU A 72 -11.57 15.49 -6.42
N ALA A 73 -10.98 16.60 -6.88
CA ALA A 73 -9.96 17.30 -6.12
C ALA A 73 -10.47 17.63 -4.71
N GLY A 74 -9.62 17.43 -3.70
CA GLY A 74 -9.97 17.57 -2.28
C GLY A 74 -10.51 16.29 -1.64
N LYS A 75 -10.79 15.24 -2.40
CA LYS A 75 -11.21 13.93 -1.88
C LYS A 75 -10.09 12.89 -2.02
N VAL A 76 -10.03 11.95 -1.08
CA VAL A 76 -9.30 10.70 -1.27
C VAL A 76 -10.14 9.81 -2.17
N VAL A 77 -9.57 9.25 -3.23
CA VAL A 77 -10.33 8.51 -4.23
C VAL A 77 -9.84 7.06 -4.33
N LEU A 78 -10.73 6.10 -4.10
CA LEU A 78 -10.48 4.67 -4.29
C LEU A 78 -11.13 4.21 -5.59
N VAL A 79 -10.33 3.91 -6.60
CA VAL A 79 -10.80 3.45 -7.90
C VAL A 79 -10.54 1.95 -8.04
N ARG A 80 -11.60 1.16 -8.25
CA ARG A 80 -11.51 -0.29 -8.48
C ARG A 80 -12.03 -0.66 -9.86
N TRP A 81 -11.18 -1.28 -10.69
CA TRP A 81 -11.65 -1.97 -11.89
C TRP A 81 -12.24 -3.33 -11.53
N TRP A 82 -13.38 -3.63 -12.11
CA TRP A 82 -14.12 -4.85 -11.85
C TRP A 82 -14.86 -5.36 -13.09
N THR A 83 -15.25 -6.62 -13.05
CA THR A 83 -16.10 -7.25 -14.06
C THR A 83 -17.01 -8.30 -13.41
N ALA A 84 -18.04 -8.72 -14.09
CA ALA A 84 -18.99 -9.75 -13.66
C ALA A 84 -19.58 -10.45 -14.91
N PRO A 85 -20.20 -11.61 -14.74
CA PRO A 85 -20.38 -12.35 -13.49
C PRO A 85 -19.20 -13.25 -13.09
N GLN A 86 -18.21 -13.50 -13.96
CA GLN A 86 -17.22 -14.55 -13.81
C GLN A 86 -16.02 -14.17 -12.92
N CYS A 87 -15.96 -12.94 -12.41
CA CYS A 87 -14.82 -12.49 -11.59
C CYS A 87 -15.01 -12.82 -10.11
N GLN A 88 -14.53 -13.98 -9.67
CA GLN A 88 -14.55 -14.35 -8.25
C GLN A 88 -13.82 -13.35 -7.34
N PHE A 89 -12.70 -12.75 -7.80
CA PHE A 89 -11.96 -11.73 -7.04
C PHE A 89 -12.75 -10.44 -6.86
N CYS A 90 -13.56 -10.08 -7.87
CA CYS A 90 -14.42 -8.91 -7.79
C CYS A 90 -15.56 -9.14 -6.81
N ALA A 91 -16.20 -10.31 -6.86
CA ALA A 91 -17.25 -10.70 -5.92
C ALA A 91 -16.73 -10.76 -4.47
N ALA A 92 -15.54 -11.35 -4.26
CA ALA A 92 -14.92 -11.45 -2.95
C ALA A 92 -14.53 -10.08 -2.34
N SER A 93 -14.18 -9.09 -3.19
CA SER A 93 -13.80 -7.74 -2.73
C SER A 93 -15.00 -6.80 -2.55
N ALA A 94 -16.17 -7.14 -3.10
CA ALA A 94 -17.35 -6.26 -3.06
C ALA A 94 -17.78 -5.86 -1.63
N PRO A 95 -17.83 -6.77 -0.62
CA PRO A 95 -18.15 -6.39 0.75
C PRO A 95 -17.17 -5.38 1.35
N ALA A 96 -15.87 -5.51 1.07
CA ALA A 96 -14.87 -4.57 1.56
C ALA A 96 -15.01 -3.18 0.92
N LEU A 97 -15.32 -3.11 -0.38
CA LEU A 97 -15.58 -1.84 -1.07
C LEU A 97 -16.80 -1.12 -0.49
N ASN A 98 -17.89 -1.87 -0.24
CA ASN A 98 -19.09 -1.33 0.40
C ASN A 98 -18.78 -0.81 1.81
N GLU A 99 -18.02 -1.58 2.61
CA GLU A 99 -17.62 -1.15 3.94
C GLU A 99 -16.76 0.12 3.90
N PHE A 100 -15.78 0.23 3.01
CA PHE A 100 -14.98 1.44 2.87
C PHE A 100 -15.82 2.64 2.48
N HIS A 101 -16.74 2.47 1.53
CA HIS A 101 -17.67 3.53 1.15
C HIS A 101 -18.53 3.98 2.33
N GLU A 102 -19.18 3.07 3.03
CA GLU A 102 -20.06 3.38 4.15
C GLU A 102 -19.32 4.02 5.34
N THR A 103 -18.11 3.52 5.63
CA THR A 103 -17.31 3.98 6.78
C THR A 103 -16.68 5.35 6.54
N PHE A 104 -16.18 5.61 5.33
CA PHE A 104 -15.26 6.73 5.10
C PHE A 104 -15.81 7.84 4.19
N ARG A 105 -16.98 7.69 3.56
CA ARG A 105 -17.53 8.70 2.64
C ARG A 105 -17.69 10.08 3.30
N GLU A 106 -18.18 10.13 4.52
CA GLU A 106 -18.37 11.38 5.27
C GLU A 106 -17.03 12.00 5.74
N GLN A 107 -15.95 11.21 5.75
CA GLN A 107 -14.60 11.65 6.05
C GLN A 107 -13.84 12.13 4.81
N GLY A 108 -14.46 12.02 3.62
CA GLY A 108 -13.90 12.50 2.36
C GLY A 108 -13.35 11.42 1.45
N LEU A 109 -13.65 10.12 1.69
CA LEU A 109 -13.37 9.06 0.72
C LEU A 109 -14.45 9.03 -0.37
N GLN A 110 -14.03 8.97 -1.62
CA GLN A 110 -14.87 8.63 -2.75
C GLN A 110 -14.46 7.28 -3.33
N VAL A 111 -15.31 6.28 -3.21
CA VAL A 111 -15.13 5.00 -3.91
C VAL A 111 -15.73 5.11 -5.30
N ILE A 112 -15.02 4.59 -6.31
CA ILE A 112 -15.44 4.55 -7.72
C ILE A 112 -15.23 3.13 -8.24
N GLY A 113 -16.25 2.54 -8.85
CA GLY A 113 -16.16 1.27 -9.55
C GLY A 113 -16.11 1.46 -11.06
N LEU A 114 -15.04 1.03 -11.72
CA LEU A 114 -14.94 1.07 -13.18
C LEU A 114 -15.13 -0.34 -13.74
N TYR A 115 -16.25 -0.55 -14.43
CA TYR A 115 -16.58 -1.85 -15.05
C TYR A 115 -15.86 -1.99 -16.39
N HIS A 116 -15.17 -3.10 -16.58
CA HIS A 116 -14.60 -3.48 -17.88
C HIS A 116 -15.19 -4.81 -18.36
N HIS A 117 -15.64 -4.84 -19.61
CA HIS A 117 -16.32 -6.00 -20.18
C HIS A 117 -15.33 -7.08 -20.64
N LYS A 118 -15.52 -8.32 -20.18
CA LYS A 118 -14.69 -9.48 -20.57
C LYS A 118 -15.42 -10.54 -21.37
N ALA A 119 -16.74 -10.55 -21.29
CA ALA A 119 -17.54 -11.53 -22.05
C ALA A 119 -17.52 -11.19 -23.55
N PRO A 120 -17.65 -12.17 -24.43
CA PRO A 120 -17.85 -11.90 -25.85
C PRO A 120 -19.20 -11.23 -26.12
N GLY A 121 -19.24 -10.36 -27.14
CA GLY A 121 -20.44 -9.68 -27.57
C GLY A 121 -20.65 -8.29 -26.96
N PRO A 122 -21.71 -7.60 -27.36
CA PRO A 122 -21.99 -6.25 -26.89
C PRO A 122 -22.41 -6.24 -25.42
N LEU A 123 -22.02 -5.19 -24.71
CA LEU A 123 -22.44 -4.94 -23.34
C LEU A 123 -23.68 -4.06 -23.30
N ALA A 124 -24.75 -4.55 -22.68
CA ALA A 124 -25.89 -3.72 -22.32
C ALA A 124 -25.57 -3.00 -20.99
N PRO A 125 -25.66 -1.65 -20.89
CA PRO A 125 -25.42 -0.93 -19.64
C PRO A 125 -26.30 -1.42 -18.48
N SER A 126 -27.54 -1.84 -18.73
CA SER A 126 -28.44 -2.42 -17.73
C SER A 126 -27.89 -3.69 -17.08
N ALA A 127 -27.10 -4.50 -17.80
CA ALA A 127 -26.46 -5.66 -17.21
C ALA A 127 -25.40 -5.26 -16.16
N VAL A 128 -24.71 -4.14 -16.38
CA VAL A 128 -23.76 -3.62 -15.38
C VAL A 128 -24.50 -3.10 -14.14
N GLU A 129 -25.66 -2.50 -14.31
CA GLU A 129 -26.54 -2.08 -13.23
C GLU A 129 -26.97 -3.28 -12.38
N GLU A 130 -27.42 -4.36 -13.00
CA GLU A 130 -27.79 -5.59 -12.30
C GLU A 130 -26.61 -6.19 -11.52
N PHE A 131 -25.40 -6.21 -12.11
CA PHE A 131 -24.21 -6.71 -11.43
C PHE A 131 -23.82 -5.82 -10.26
N ALA A 132 -23.86 -4.50 -10.41
CA ALA A 132 -23.59 -3.55 -9.34
C ALA A 132 -24.58 -3.71 -8.18
N GLN A 133 -25.87 -3.90 -8.49
CA GLN A 133 -26.92 -4.18 -7.50
C GLN A 133 -26.66 -5.50 -6.76
N LYS A 134 -26.30 -6.57 -7.47
CA LYS A 134 -25.96 -7.88 -6.85
C LYS A 134 -24.75 -7.78 -5.92
N PHE A 135 -23.79 -6.92 -6.23
CA PHE A 135 -22.64 -6.66 -5.36
C PHE A 135 -22.95 -5.64 -4.22
N GLY A 136 -24.16 -5.06 -4.23
CA GLY A 136 -24.58 -4.08 -3.24
C GLY A 136 -23.89 -2.73 -3.37
N PHE A 137 -23.37 -2.40 -4.56
CA PHE A 137 -22.66 -1.14 -4.78
C PHE A 137 -23.61 0.06 -4.73
N LYS A 138 -23.35 0.96 -3.77
CA LYS A 138 -24.07 2.23 -3.62
C LYS A 138 -23.22 3.43 -4.01
N PHE A 139 -21.93 3.21 -4.23
CA PHE A 139 -21.00 4.21 -4.72
C PHE A 139 -21.08 4.36 -6.26
N PRO A 140 -20.55 5.45 -6.83
CA PRO A 140 -20.51 5.66 -8.27
C PRO A 140 -19.86 4.51 -9.04
N VAL A 141 -20.52 4.05 -10.07
CA VAL A 141 -20.03 3.04 -11.00
C VAL A 141 -20.10 3.60 -12.42
N ALA A 142 -19.06 3.35 -13.22
CA ALA A 142 -19.06 3.70 -14.64
C ALA A 142 -18.54 2.54 -15.50
N ILE A 143 -18.81 2.59 -16.80
CA ILE A 143 -18.31 1.62 -17.77
C ILE A 143 -17.05 2.18 -18.41
N ASP A 144 -15.96 1.40 -18.39
CA ASP A 144 -14.71 1.66 -19.12
C ASP A 144 -14.78 0.96 -20.48
N PRO A 145 -15.25 1.66 -21.53
CA PRO A 145 -15.45 1.04 -22.84
C PRO A 145 -14.11 0.67 -23.46
N GLU A 146 -14.06 -0.54 -24.04
CA GLU A 146 -12.86 -1.05 -24.72
C GLU A 146 -11.60 -1.01 -23.83
N TRP A 147 -11.80 -0.99 -22.51
CA TRP A 147 -10.70 -0.91 -21.50
C TRP A 147 -9.78 0.31 -21.69
N ARG A 148 -10.31 1.44 -22.18
CA ARG A 148 -9.50 2.62 -22.52
C ARG A 148 -8.75 3.19 -21.32
N THR A 149 -9.48 3.39 -20.22
CA THR A 149 -8.88 3.91 -18.99
C THR A 149 -7.98 2.88 -18.33
N LEU A 150 -8.40 1.61 -18.31
CA LEU A 150 -7.60 0.52 -17.76
C LEU A 150 -6.27 0.35 -18.52
N ASN A 151 -6.29 0.46 -19.83
CA ASN A 151 -5.08 0.40 -20.65
C ASN A 151 -4.13 1.58 -20.38
N GLU A 152 -4.68 2.79 -20.27
CA GLU A 152 -3.91 4.01 -20.03
C GLU A 152 -3.29 4.04 -18.62
N TRP A 153 -4.08 3.66 -17.61
CA TRP A 153 -3.66 3.77 -16.21
C TRP A 153 -2.80 2.60 -15.75
N TRP A 154 -3.05 1.41 -16.30
CA TRP A 154 -2.51 0.20 -15.72
C TRP A 154 -1.83 -0.75 -16.71
N LEU A 155 -2.52 -1.20 -17.75
CA LEU A 155 -2.03 -2.30 -18.58
C LEU A 155 -0.83 -1.94 -19.46
N GLU A 156 -0.64 -0.66 -19.79
CA GLU A 156 0.52 -0.15 -20.55
C GLU A 156 0.91 -1.08 -21.72
N LYS A 157 -0.01 -1.30 -22.66
CA LYS A 157 0.23 -2.17 -23.82
C LYS A 157 0.63 -3.61 -23.44
N ASN A 158 -0.07 -4.19 -22.47
CA ASN A 158 0.11 -5.58 -22.01
C ASN A 158 1.37 -5.85 -21.17
N ARG A 159 2.01 -4.86 -20.62
CA ARG A 159 3.10 -5.06 -19.64
C ARG A 159 2.60 -5.68 -18.34
N ARG A 160 1.33 -5.41 -17.96
CA ARG A 160 0.67 -5.94 -16.76
C ARG A 160 -0.52 -6.80 -17.13
N ARG A 161 -0.85 -7.79 -16.31
CA ARG A 161 -1.84 -8.83 -16.67
C ARG A 161 -3.15 -8.78 -15.88
N TRP A 162 -3.10 -8.30 -14.64
CA TRP A 162 -4.29 -8.25 -13.80
C TRP A 162 -5.19 -7.08 -14.21
N THR A 163 -6.49 -7.33 -14.25
CA THR A 163 -7.48 -6.31 -14.64
C THR A 163 -8.40 -5.89 -13.50
N SER A 164 -8.30 -6.56 -12.35
CA SER A 164 -9.02 -6.18 -11.14
C SER A 164 -8.09 -5.38 -10.20
N VAL A 165 -7.54 -4.31 -10.73
CA VAL A 165 -6.61 -3.43 -10.02
C VAL A 165 -7.36 -2.39 -9.20
N THR A 166 -6.75 -1.92 -8.11
CA THR A 166 -7.28 -0.82 -7.29
C THR A 166 -6.22 0.27 -7.15
N PHE A 167 -6.61 1.51 -7.42
CA PHE A 167 -5.80 2.70 -7.18
C PHE A 167 -6.37 3.51 -6.03
N LEU A 168 -5.49 4.02 -5.16
CA LEU A 168 -5.84 4.96 -4.11
C LEU A 168 -5.11 6.28 -4.38
N LEU A 169 -5.89 7.32 -4.67
CA LEU A 169 -5.42 8.66 -4.95
C LEU A 169 -5.59 9.55 -3.72
N ASP A 170 -4.64 10.44 -3.51
CA ASP A 170 -4.77 11.48 -2.50
C ASP A 170 -5.69 12.63 -2.97
N ARG A 171 -5.89 13.63 -2.10
CA ARG A 171 -6.72 14.81 -2.35
C ARG A 171 -6.28 15.65 -3.56
N THR A 172 -5.06 15.44 -4.03
CA THR A 172 -4.51 16.12 -5.20
C THR A 172 -4.60 15.29 -6.48
N GLY A 173 -5.18 14.08 -6.41
CA GLY A 173 -5.26 13.14 -7.52
C GLY A 173 -3.94 12.42 -7.82
N THR A 174 -3.02 12.36 -6.85
CA THR A 174 -1.75 11.63 -6.98
C THR A 174 -1.92 10.21 -6.47
N LEU A 175 -1.41 9.22 -7.21
CA LEU A 175 -1.44 7.81 -6.81
C LEU A 175 -0.50 7.57 -5.62
N ARG A 176 -1.07 7.12 -4.50
CA ARG A 176 -0.35 6.90 -3.24
C ARG A 176 -0.28 5.44 -2.83
N HIS A 177 -1.21 4.64 -3.30
CA HIS A 177 -1.22 3.20 -3.06
C HIS A 177 -1.90 2.47 -4.22
N LEU A 178 -1.46 1.24 -4.44
CA LEU A 178 -1.93 0.39 -5.52
C LEU A 178 -2.09 -1.05 -4.99
N HIS A 179 -3.24 -1.68 -5.31
CA HIS A 179 -3.38 -3.12 -5.20
C HIS A 179 -3.41 -3.71 -6.61
N PRO A 180 -2.38 -4.48 -7.02
CA PRO A 180 -2.13 -4.79 -8.44
C PRO A 180 -3.12 -5.78 -9.05
N GLY A 181 -3.98 -6.40 -8.25
CA GLY A 181 -5.01 -7.34 -8.72
C GLY A 181 -5.34 -8.39 -7.67
N GLY A 182 -6.28 -9.30 -8.03
CA GLY A 182 -6.79 -10.25 -7.06
C GLY A 182 -7.88 -9.68 -6.17
N GLN A 183 -7.97 -10.17 -4.95
CA GLN A 183 -9.01 -9.79 -3.99
C GLN A 183 -8.42 -9.19 -2.71
N TYR A 184 -9.25 -8.49 -1.98
CA TYR A 184 -9.06 -8.14 -0.58
C TYR A 184 -10.38 -8.41 0.17
N VAL A 185 -10.28 -9.23 1.20
CA VAL A 185 -11.43 -9.67 2.00
C VAL A 185 -11.23 -9.17 3.43
N LYS A 186 -12.31 -8.75 4.08
CA LYS A 186 -12.26 -8.27 5.47
C LYS A 186 -11.44 -9.21 6.35
N GLY A 187 -10.41 -8.66 6.98
CA GLY A 187 -9.51 -9.39 7.88
C GLY A 187 -8.27 -10.01 7.21
N ASP A 188 -8.14 -10.04 5.88
CA ASP A 188 -6.90 -10.43 5.24
C ASP A 188 -5.83 -9.32 5.23
N ALA A 189 -4.61 -9.63 4.81
CA ALA A 189 -3.51 -8.68 4.81
C ALA A 189 -3.74 -7.54 3.81
N ALA A 190 -4.27 -7.84 2.62
CA ALA A 190 -4.52 -6.85 1.57
C ALA A 190 -5.61 -5.85 1.98
N TYR A 191 -6.68 -6.34 2.64
CA TYR A 191 -7.72 -5.49 3.20
C TYR A 191 -7.16 -4.56 4.28
N ARG A 192 -6.37 -5.10 5.25
CA ARG A 192 -5.79 -4.28 6.33
C ARG A 192 -4.86 -3.21 5.79
N GLU A 193 -4.02 -3.57 4.82
CA GLU A 193 -3.11 -2.63 4.17
C GLU A 193 -3.89 -1.50 3.48
N LEU A 194 -4.86 -1.85 2.63
CA LEU A 194 -5.66 -0.86 1.90
C LEU A 194 -6.42 0.06 2.87
N ARG A 195 -7.01 -0.50 3.94
CA ARG A 195 -7.69 0.26 5.00
C ARG A 195 -6.73 1.26 5.67
N THR A 196 -5.56 0.79 6.06
CA THR A 196 -4.53 1.65 6.69
C THR A 196 -4.12 2.80 5.78
N GLN A 197 -3.94 2.55 4.48
CA GLN A 197 -3.60 3.60 3.52
C GLN A 197 -4.75 4.60 3.32
N ILE A 198 -6.00 4.15 3.30
CA ILE A 198 -7.17 5.02 3.27
C ILE A 198 -7.20 5.93 4.50
N GLU A 199 -7.10 5.37 5.70
CA GLU A 199 -7.12 6.11 6.96
C GLU A 199 -5.98 7.14 7.03
N LYS A 200 -4.78 6.75 6.59
CA LYS A 200 -3.62 7.64 6.50
C LYS A 200 -3.89 8.85 5.59
N LEU A 201 -4.38 8.63 4.38
CA LEU A 201 -4.64 9.71 3.42
C LEU A 201 -5.80 10.61 3.86
N LEU A 202 -6.80 10.06 4.55
CA LEU A 202 -7.89 10.84 5.12
C LEU A 202 -7.42 11.77 6.24
N ALA A 203 -6.40 11.35 7.03
CA ALA A 203 -5.79 12.16 8.08
C ALA A 203 -4.83 13.24 7.56
N GLU A 204 -4.30 13.12 6.34
CA GLU A 204 -3.48 14.17 5.69
C GLU A 204 -4.36 15.40 5.39
N LYS A 205 -3.84 16.62 5.70
CA LYS A 205 -4.54 17.91 5.48
C LYS A 205 -4.28 18.45 4.08
#